data_e63fb1287d5de4d448eb9d68975cbd90
#
_entry.id   e63fb1287d5de4d448eb9d68975cbd90
#
_cell.length_a   1.000
_cell.length_b   1.000
_cell.length_c   1.000
_cell.angle_alpha   90.00
_cell.angle_beta   90.00
_cell.angle_gamma   90.00
#
_symmetry.space_group_name_H-M   'P 1'
#
loop_
_entity.id
_entity.type
_entity.pdbx_description
1 polymer ?
#
loop_
_entity_poly.entity_id
_entity_poly.type
_entity_poly.pdbx_seq_one_letter_code
_entity_poly.pdbx_strand_id
1 'polypeptide(L)'
;MKTQRLLVVLTIINLGLLVFLLAQTRLHIGAQGVRLWTNIDGSVLRGRALEIIDDQGRVRAAINVHPADQVHAYPDTAILRLIDQNGRPSVKLATSERGGGLALVSDTEGTYVQLTGRELTVTKDGRSQAIP
;
A
#
# COMPACT_ATOMS: atom_id res chain seq x y z
N MET A 1 -4.55 -53.88 -30.42
CA MET A 1 -3.30 -53.15 -30.69
C MET A 1 -3.50 -51.66 -31.12
N LYS A 2 -4.52 -51.30 -31.90
CA LYS A 2 -4.76 -49.91 -32.35
C LYS A 2 -5.18 -48.97 -31.19
N THR A 3 -6.06 -49.43 -30.30
CA THR A 3 -6.56 -48.64 -29.13
C THR A 3 -5.43 -48.30 -28.13
N GLN A 4 -4.52 -49.22 -27.89
CA GLN A 4 -3.40 -49.00 -26.98
C GLN A 4 -2.43 -47.96 -27.51
N ARG A 5 -2.18 -47.94 -28.81
CA ARG A 5 -1.33 -46.91 -29.44
C ARG A 5 -2.01 -45.52 -29.39
N LEU A 6 -3.35 -45.48 -29.58
CA LEU A 6 -4.10 -44.24 -29.47
C LEU A 6 -4.05 -43.63 -28.06
N LEU A 7 -4.20 -44.49 -27.02
CA LEU A 7 -4.08 -44.03 -25.62
C LEU A 7 -2.71 -43.46 -25.30
N VAL A 8 -1.63 -44.11 -25.75
CA VAL A 8 -0.28 -43.65 -25.55
C VAL A 8 -0.04 -42.29 -26.23
N VAL A 9 -0.48 -42.13 -27.47
CA VAL A 9 -0.37 -40.86 -28.20
C VAL A 9 -1.14 -39.73 -27.48
N LEU A 10 -2.36 -40.02 -27.01
CA LEU A 10 -3.18 -39.04 -26.28
C LEU A 10 -2.50 -38.61 -24.97
N THR A 11 -1.90 -39.56 -24.25
CA THR A 11 -1.17 -39.27 -23.01
C THR A 11 0.05 -38.37 -23.26
N ILE A 12 0.81 -38.64 -24.33
CA ILE A 12 1.97 -37.81 -24.70
C ILE A 12 1.54 -36.40 -25.08
N ILE A 13 0.44 -36.23 -25.83
CA ILE A 13 -0.10 -34.93 -26.20
C ILE A 13 -0.54 -34.14 -24.95
N ASN A 14 -1.27 -34.78 -24.01
CA ASN A 14 -1.70 -34.16 -22.78
C ASN A 14 -0.51 -33.75 -21.89
N LEU A 15 0.52 -34.59 -21.80
CA LEU A 15 1.72 -34.27 -21.04
C LEU A 15 2.48 -33.09 -21.67
N GLY A 16 2.60 -33.06 -22.99
CA GLY A 16 3.19 -31.95 -23.72
C GLY A 16 2.43 -30.63 -23.50
N LEU A 17 1.10 -30.68 -23.55
CA LEU A 17 0.24 -29.52 -23.29
C LEU A 17 0.40 -29.01 -21.84
N LEU A 18 0.46 -29.92 -20.88
CA LEU A 18 0.67 -29.57 -19.47
C LEU A 18 2.00 -28.89 -19.24
N VAL A 19 3.09 -29.42 -19.80
CA VAL A 19 4.42 -28.82 -19.72
C VAL A 19 4.46 -27.45 -20.39
N PHE A 20 3.80 -27.31 -21.54
CA PHE A 20 3.68 -26.03 -22.25
C PHE A 20 2.93 -24.98 -21.42
N LEU A 21 1.79 -25.33 -20.80
CA LEU A 21 1.01 -24.46 -19.91
C LEU A 21 1.82 -24.06 -18.68
N LEU A 22 2.57 -25.01 -18.06
CA LEU A 22 3.44 -24.73 -16.93
C LEU A 22 4.61 -23.80 -17.31
N ALA A 23 5.16 -23.95 -18.50
CA ALA A 23 6.19 -23.03 -19.01
C ALA A 23 5.63 -21.62 -19.23
N GLN A 24 4.43 -21.50 -19.77
CA GLN A 24 3.77 -20.21 -19.96
C GLN A 24 3.43 -19.52 -18.62
N THR A 25 2.96 -20.25 -17.61
CA THR A 25 2.69 -19.67 -16.27
C THR A 25 3.98 -19.17 -15.62
N ARG A 26 5.12 -19.85 -15.79
CA ARG A 26 6.41 -19.37 -15.29
C ARG A 26 6.89 -18.10 -16.00
N LEU A 27 6.63 -17.98 -17.29
CA LEU A 27 6.94 -16.77 -18.06
C LEU A 27 6.03 -15.59 -17.68
N HIS A 28 4.76 -15.83 -17.35
CA HIS A 28 3.83 -14.77 -16.92
C HIS A 28 4.05 -14.32 -15.48
N ILE A 29 4.42 -15.21 -14.57
CA ILE A 29 4.77 -14.86 -13.19
C ILE A 29 6.07 -14.04 -13.15
N GLY A 30 7.02 -14.30 -14.05
CA GLY A 30 8.24 -13.50 -14.18
C GLY A 30 8.03 -12.11 -14.79
N ALA A 31 6.94 -11.88 -15.54
CA ALA A 31 6.72 -10.60 -16.24
C ALA A 31 5.84 -9.61 -15.45
N GLN A 32 5.07 -10.07 -14.45
CA GLN A 32 4.27 -9.19 -13.59
C GLN A 32 4.72 -9.19 -12.11
N GLY A 33 5.57 -10.17 -11.72
CA GLY A 33 6.17 -10.23 -10.41
C GLY A 33 7.37 -9.31 -10.35
N VAL A 34 7.19 -8.20 -9.66
CA VAL A 34 8.28 -7.35 -9.17
C VAL A 34 9.14 -6.82 -10.30
N ARG A 35 8.74 -5.76 -10.96
CA ARG A 35 9.71 -4.77 -11.38
C ARG A 35 10.37 -4.26 -10.09
N LEU A 36 11.27 -5.06 -9.55
CA LEU A 36 12.31 -4.55 -8.68
C LEU A 36 12.95 -3.43 -9.50
N TRP A 37 12.80 -2.23 -9.02
CA TRP A 37 13.42 -1.03 -9.53
C TRP A 37 14.94 -1.16 -9.37
N THR A 38 15.55 -1.96 -10.25
CA THR A 38 17.02 -2.16 -10.30
C THR A 38 17.74 -0.99 -10.99
N ASN A 39 17.10 0.15 -11.07
CA ASN A 39 17.79 1.41 -11.24
C ASN A 39 17.87 2.11 -9.88
N ILE A 40 18.49 1.45 -8.91
CA ILE A 40 19.12 2.11 -7.79
C ILE A 40 20.43 2.70 -8.32
N ASP A 41 20.33 3.65 -9.19
CA ASP A 41 21.34 4.70 -9.30
C ASP A 41 21.12 5.58 -8.06
N GLY A 42 21.60 5.09 -6.98
CA GLY A 42 21.97 5.58 -5.65
C GLY A 42 21.12 6.62 -4.92
N SER A 43 20.07 7.25 -5.45
CA SER A 43 19.57 8.44 -4.78
C SER A 43 18.07 8.66 -4.66
N VAL A 44 17.20 8.07 -5.48
CA VAL A 44 15.76 8.37 -5.42
C VAL A 44 14.88 7.17 -5.69
N LEU A 45 14.01 6.81 -4.73
CA LEU A 45 12.90 5.89 -4.93
C LEU A 45 11.68 6.68 -5.45
N ARG A 46 11.19 6.35 -6.64
CA ARG A 46 10.00 6.98 -7.22
C ARG A 46 8.85 6.00 -7.27
N GLY A 47 7.70 6.39 -6.74
CA GLY A 47 6.49 5.56 -6.73
C GLY A 47 5.27 6.40 -6.32
N ARG A 48 4.08 5.82 -6.47
CA ARG A 48 2.82 6.45 -6.01
C ARG A 48 2.48 6.07 -4.59
N ALA A 49 3.00 4.95 -4.11
CA ALA A 49 2.80 4.48 -2.75
C ALA A 49 3.98 3.63 -2.32
N LEU A 50 4.26 3.67 -1.02
CA LEU A 50 5.19 2.79 -0.32
C LEU A 50 4.47 2.26 0.90
N GLU A 51 4.52 0.94 1.10
CA GLU A 51 3.99 0.29 2.30
C GLU A 51 5.07 -0.53 2.97
N ILE A 52 5.09 -0.48 4.29
CA ILE A 52 5.90 -1.33 5.15
C ILE A 52 4.94 -2.29 5.84
N ILE A 53 5.17 -3.58 5.66
CA ILE A 53 4.36 -4.65 6.25
C ILE A 53 5.15 -5.39 7.33
N ASP A 54 4.45 -5.91 8.34
CA ASP A 54 5.03 -6.78 9.34
C ASP A 54 5.03 -8.26 8.89
N ASP A 55 5.60 -9.13 9.72
CA ASP A 55 5.70 -10.57 9.46
C ASP A 55 4.33 -11.27 9.31
N GLN A 56 3.24 -10.61 9.71
CA GLN A 56 1.86 -11.08 9.57
C GLN A 56 1.17 -10.52 8.32
N GLY A 57 1.90 -9.74 7.50
CA GLY A 57 1.37 -9.10 6.28
C GLY A 57 0.50 -7.87 6.56
N ARG A 58 0.50 -7.33 7.77
CA ARG A 58 -0.26 -6.12 8.10
C ARG A 58 0.53 -4.88 7.76
N VAL A 59 -0.11 -3.88 7.15
CA VAL A 59 0.52 -2.59 6.86
C VAL A 59 0.79 -1.85 8.18
N ARG A 60 2.05 -1.48 8.41
CA ARG A 60 2.53 -0.77 9.61
C ARG A 60 2.93 0.66 9.34
N ALA A 61 3.33 0.95 8.12
CA ALA A 61 3.53 2.31 7.65
C ALA A 61 3.11 2.43 6.18
N ALA A 62 2.62 3.59 5.79
CA ALA A 62 2.27 3.87 4.40
C ALA A 62 2.58 5.32 4.05
N ILE A 63 3.15 5.51 2.86
CA ILE A 63 3.27 6.83 2.22
C ILE A 63 2.51 6.73 0.90
N ASN A 64 1.53 7.58 0.69
CA ASN A 64 0.74 7.60 -0.54
C ASN A 64 0.27 9.01 -0.88
N VAL A 65 -0.08 9.19 -2.15
CA VAL A 65 -0.71 10.42 -2.65
C VAL A 65 -2.17 10.11 -2.93
N HIS A 66 -3.06 10.80 -2.26
CA HIS A 66 -4.49 10.77 -2.53
C HIS A 66 -4.80 11.86 -3.55
N PRO A 67 -5.36 11.52 -4.71
CA PRO A 67 -5.77 12.52 -5.70
C PRO A 67 -6.86 13.41 -5.13
N ALA A 68 -6.97 14.62 -5.67
CA ALA A 68 -8.03 15.55 -5.32
C ALA A 68 -9.42 14.92 -5.56
N ASP A 69 -10.30 15.07 -4.58
CA ASP A 69 -11.70 14.65 -4.66
C ASP A 69 -12.58 15.91 -4.67
N GLN A 70 -13.18 16.20 -5.82
CA GLN A 70 -14.04 17.37 -5.98
C GLN A 70 -15.39 17.22 -5.27
N VAL A 71 -15.87 15.98 -5.07
CA VAL A 71 -17.17 15.71 -4.43
C VAL A 71 -17.10 16.05 -2.94
N HIS A 72 -15.99 15.70 -2.29
CA HIS A 72 -15.77 15.93 -0.86
C HIS A 72 -14.89 17.16 -0.59
N ALA A 73 -14.53 17.92 -1.63
CA ALA A 73 -13.66 19.09 -1.54
C ALA A 73 -12.28 18.81 -0.89
N TYR A 74 -11.74 17.59 -1.07
CA TYR A 74 -10.40 17.25 -0.64
C TYR A 74 -9.38 17.64 -1.71
N PRO A 75 -8.30 18.35 -1.34
CA PRO A 75 -7.19 18.62 -2.25
C PRO A 75 -6.34 17.38 -2.48
N ASP A 76 -5.54 17.39 -3.53
CA ASP A 76 -4.45 16.43 -3.71
C ASP A 76 -3.56 16.46 -2.46
N THR A 77 -3.34 15.30 -1.85
CA THR A 77 -2.71 15.22 -0.53
C THR A 77 -1.69 14.08 -0.48
N ALA A 78 -0.44 14.42 -0.23
CA ALA A 78 0.58 13.44 0.14
C ALA A 78 0.47 13.16 1.64
N ILE A 79 0.42 11.88 2.02
CA ILE A 79 0.22 11.48 3.41
C ILE A 79 1.12 10.31 3.80
N LEU A 80 1.77 10.45 4.97
CA LEU A 80 2.47 9.38 5.68
C LEU A 80 1.63 8.97 6.88
N ARG A 81 1.44 7.66 7.07
CA ARG A 81 0.76 7.07 8.22
C ARG A 81 1.65 6.05 8.89
N LEU A 82 1.68 6.08 10.22
CA LEU A 82 2.13 4.96 11.04
C LEU A 82 0.90 4.30 11.66
N ILE A 83 0.83 2.98 11.53
CA ILE A 83 -0.37 2.19 11.81
C ILE A 83 -0.06 1.22 12.94
N ASP A 84 -0.90 1.21 13.98
CA ASP A 84 -0.75 0.34 15.12
C ASP A 84 -1.07 -1.13 14.76
N GLN A 85 -0.90 -2.03 15.70
CA GLN A 85 -1.18 -3.46 15.52
C GLN A 85 -2.67 -3.78 15.29
N ASN A 86 -3.57 -2.85 15.59
CA ASN A 86 -5.01 -2.96 15.40
C ASN A 86 -5.47 -2.37 14.06
N GLY A 87 -4.54 -1.92 13.22
CA GLY A 87 -4.85 -1.30 11.92
C GLY A 87 -5.27 0.16 12.01
N ARG A 88 -5.10 0.84 13.17
CA ARG A 88 -5.47 2.24 13.35
C ARG A 88 -4.26 3.14 13.06
N PRO A 89 -4.40 4.18 12.21
CA PRO A 89 -3.35 5.16 12.02
C PRO A 89 -3.20 6.04 13.25
N SER A 90 -2.12 5.83 14.01
CA SER A 90 -1.81 6.59 15.23
C SER A 90 -0.98 7.85 14.96
N VAL A 91 -0.23 7.88 13.85
CA VAL A 91 0.50 9.06 13.39
C VAL A 91 0.12 9.34 11.94
N LYS A 92 -0.18 10.59 11.65
CA LYS A 92 -0.48 11.09 10.29
C LYS A 92 0.30 12.37 10.04
N LEU A 93 1.15 12.38 9.01
CA LEU A 93 1.79 13.59 8.48
C LEU A 93 1.26 13.78 7.07
N ALA A 94 0.65 14.93 6.81
CA ALA A 94 0.01 15.22 5.53
C ALA A 94 0.40 16.60 5.01
N THR A 95 0.44 16.75 3.68
CA THR A 95 0.62 18.03 3.02
C THR A 95 -0.22 18.11 1.75
N SER A 96 -0.74 19.30 1.48
CA SER A 96 -1.55 19.63 0.30
C SER A 96 -1.31 21.09 -0.09
N GLU A 97 -1.98 21.58 -1.11
CA GLU A 97 -2.00 23.00 -1.48
C GLU A 97 -2.53 23.91 -0.36
N ARG A 98 -3.34 23.37 0.57
CA ARG A 98 -3.90 24.11 1.73
C ARG A 98 -2.97 24.14 2.93
N GLY A 99 -1.79 23.52 2.84
CA GLY A 99 -0.81 23.43 3.89
C GLY A 99 -0.54 22.03 4.37
N GLY A 100 0.28 21.91 5.40
CA GLY A 100 0.67 20.65 6.02
C GLY A 100 0.24 20.55 7.48
N GLY A 101 0.22 19.32 7.99
CA GLY A 101 -0.10 19.07 9.40
C GLY A 101 0.37 17.69 9.87
N LEU A 102 0.55 17.60 11.18
CA LEU A 102 0.83 16.36 11.91
C LEU A 102 -0.31 16.09 12.88
N ALA A 103 -0.82 14.88 12.88
CA ALA A 103 -1.76 14.41 13.87
C ALA A 103 -1.20 13.18 14.61
N LEU A 104 -1.27 13.20 15.93
CA LEU A 104 -0.98 12.11 16.84
C LEU A 104 -2.27 11.68 17.50
N VAL A 105 -2.68 10.43 17.29
CA VAL A 105 -3.96 9.91 17.78
C VAL A 105 -3.69 8.92 18.91
N SER A 106 -4.34 9.13 20.06
CA SER A 106 -4.28 8.22 21.20
C SER A 106 -5.07 6.92 20.93
N ASP A 107 -4.85 5.93 21.76
CA ASP A 107 -5.67 4.72 21.87
C ASP A 107 -7.07 5.04 22.43
N THR A 108 -7.20 6.14 23.16
CA THR A 108 -8.47 6.62 23.72
C THR A 108 -9.24 7.40 22.65
N GLU A 109 -10.50 7.00 22.42
CA GLU A 109 -11.37 7.67 21.45
C GLU A 109 -11.55 9.16 21.80
N GLY A 110 -11.55 10.00 20.77
CA GLY A 110 -11.70 11.45 20.93
C GLY A 110 -10.47 12.16 21.52
N THR A 111 -9.33 11.47 21.63
CA THR A 111 -8.09 12.06 22.16
C THR A 111 -7.00 12.08 21.09
N TYR A 112 -6.55 13.27 20.71
CA TYR A 112 -5.51 13.48 19.70
C TYR A 112 -4.84 14.84 19.84
N VAL A 113 -3.63 14.96 19.27
CA VAL A 113 -2.91 16.22 19.08
C VAL A 113 -2.80 16.49 17.60
N GLN A 114 -3.10 17.72 17.19
CA GLN A 114 -2.97 18.17 15.81
C GLN A 114 -2.12 19.44 15.76
N LEU A 115 -1.05 19.39 14.97
CA LEU A 115 -0.20 20.53 14.64
C LEU A 115 -0.43 20.90 13.18
N THR A 116 -0.79 22.14 12.93
CA THR A 116 -0.88 22.73 11.58
C THR A 116 0.12 23.88 11.46
N GLY A 117 0.25 24.46 10.27
CA GLY A 117 1.08 25.64 10.08
C GLY A 117 0.59 26.91 10.82
N ARG A 118 -0.55 26.82 11.52
CA ARG A 118 -1.18 27.96 12.19
C ARG A 118 -1.34 27.78 13.69
N GLU A 119 -1.57 26.55 14.15
CA GLU A 119 -1.90 26.31 15.55
C GLU A 119 -1.55 24.87 15.96
N LEU A 120 -1.40 24.70 17.26
CA LEU A 120 -1.37 23.39 17.92
C LEU A 120 -2.72 23.19 18.64
N THR A 121 -3.43 22.14 18.28
CA THR A 121 -4.68 21.75 18.93
C THR A 121 -4.49 20.46 19.71
N VAL A 122 -4.91 20.48 20.97
CA VAL A 122 -4.96 19.29 21.83
C VAL A 122 -6.43 18.97 22.10
N THR A 123 -6.85 17.77 21.73
CA THR A 123 -8.20 17.27 22.02
C THR A 123 -8.10 16.12 23.01
N LYS A 124 -8.85 16.19 24.07
CA LYS A 124 -8.97 15.16 25.09
C LYS A 124 -10.44 14.92 25.41
N ASP A 125 -10.88 13.67 25.32
CA ASP A 125 -12.28 13.27 25.56
C ASP A 125 -13.31 14.13 24.80
N GLY A 126 -12.98 14.44 23.53
CA GLY A 126 -13.82 15.26 22.65
C GLY A 126 -13.80 16.77 22.94
N ARG A 127 -12.99 17.23 23.91
CA ARG A 127 -12.82 18.66 24.21
C ARG A 127 -11.51 19.16 23.61
N SER A 128 -11.58 20.20 22.79
CA SER A 128 -10.41 20.77 22.09
C SER A 128 -9.96 22.07 22.72
N GLN A 129 -8.63 22.22 22.81
CA GLN A 129 -7.97 23.45 23.20
C GLN A 129 -6.92 23.79 22.14
N ALA A 130 -7.02 24.98 21.56
CA ALA A 130 -5.99 25.51 20.67
C ALA A 130 -4.92 26.25 21.50
N ILE A 131 -3.66 26.04 21.13
CA ILE A 131 -2.51 26.73 21.70
C ILE A 131 -1.91 27.54 20.55
N PRO A 132 -1.95 28.85 20.60
CA PRO A 132 -1.43 29.73 19.54
C PRO A 132 0.08 29.66 19.41
#